data_60666162dad3bab8751965f5439e6fd8
#
_entry.id   60666162dad3bab8751965f5439e6fd8
#
_cell.length_a   1.000
_cell.length_b   1.000
_cell.length_c   1.000
_cell.angle_alpha   90.00
_cell.angle_beta   90.00
_cell.angle_gamma   90.00
#
_symmetry.space_group_name_H-M   'P 1'
#
loop_
_entity.id
_entity.type
_entity.pdbx_description
1 polymer ?
#
loop_
_entity_poly.entity_id
_entity_poly.type
_entity_poly.pdbx_seq_one_letter_code
_entity_poly.pdbx_strand_id
1 'polypeptide(L)'
;KASAYIFTNAKGYVTIMLPLVKQHKYHVIFYEEDGSELFRIKTIKDAELILDKTDFIHAGWFSFELFEDEKLKEKSKFFLSRD
;
A
#
# COMPACT_ATOMS: atom_id res chain seq x y z
N LYS A 1 9.03 -11.20 -3.74
CA LYS A 1 9.62 -10.73 -2.50
C LYS A 1 8.73 -9.66 -1.86
N ALA A 2 8.48 -9.78 -0.57
CA ALA A 2 7.61 -8.85 0.13
C ALA A 2 8.27 -7.48 0.26
N SER A 3 7.45 -6.45 0.17
CA SER A 3 7.90 -5.08 0.37
C SER A 3 8.13 -4.83 1.86
N ALA A 4 9.13 -4.00 2.18
CA ALA A 4 9.34 -3.54 3.54
C ALA A 4 8.46 -2.34 3.88
N TYR A 5 7.87 -1.70 2.87
CA TYR A 5 7.06 -0.50 3.07
C TYR A 5 5.57 -0.78 3.09
N ILE A 6 5.10 -1.68 2.26
CA ILE A 6 3.67 -1.99 2.16
C ILE A 6 3.52 -3.50 2.11
N PHE A 7 2.82 -4.04 3.11
CA PHE A 7 2.73 -5.49 3.29
C PHE A 7 1.51 -5.82 4.13
N THR A 8 1.15 -7.10 4.16
CA THR A 8 0.09 -7.57 5.06
C THR A 8 0.73 -8.00 6.37
N ASN A 9 0.17 -7.53 7.48
CA ASN A 9 0.72 -7.87 8.79
C ASN A 9 0.21 -9.24 9.26
N ALA A 10 0.59 -9.63 10.49
CA ALA A 10 0.23 -10.94 11.02
C ALA A 10 -1.27 -11.17 11.10
N LYS A 11 -2.05 -10.11 11.20
CA LYS A 11 -3.51 -10.18 11.24
C LYS A 11 -4.14 -10.08 9.86
N GLY A 12 -3.33 -9.95 8.81
CA GLY A 12 -3.83 -9.89 7.45
C GLY A 12 -4.24 -8.50 6.97
N TYR A 13 -3.92 -7.44 7.72
CA TYR A 13 -4.23 -6.08 7.30
C TYR A 13 -3.08 -5.49 6.48
N VAL A 14 -3.43 -4.72 5.46
CA VAL A 14 -2.44 -4.00 4.67
C VAL A 14 -1.85 -2.89 5.55
N THR A 15 -0.54 -2.89 5.68
CA THR A 15 0.18 -1.96 6.54
C THR A 15 1.14 -1.15 5.70
N ILE A 16 1.17 0.16 5.91
CA ILE A 16 2.10 1.06 5.26
C ILE A 16 3.08 1.56 6.32
N MET A 17 4.38 1.31 6.11
CA MET A 17 5.43 1.69 7.05
C MET A 17 6.38 2.64 6.36
N LEU A 18 6.36 3.90 6.76
CA LEU A 18 7.18 4.94 6.14
C LEU A 18 7.93 5.72 7.22
N PRO A 19 9.07 5.18 7.69
CA PRO A 19 9.79 5.82 8.80
C PRO A 19 10.29 7.23 8.48
N LEU A 20 10.45 7.56 7.20
CA LEU A 20 10.93 8.88 6.80
C LEU A 20 9.80 9.81 6.36
N VAL A 21 8.59 9.57 6.86
CA VAL A 21 7.39 10.29 6.42
C VAL A 21 7.46 11.80 6.68
N LYS A 22 8.25 12.22 7.68
CA LYS A 22 8.39 13.65 7.96
C LYS A 22 9.43 14.35 7.07
N GLN A 23 10.22 13.57 6.34
CA GLN A 23 11.30 14.10 5.51
C GLN A 23 10.99 14.06 4.03
N HIS A 24 9.96 13.31 3.64
CA HIS A 24 9.59 13.12 2.25
C HIS A 24 8.09 13.15 2.09
N LYS A 25 7.65 13.45 0.90
CA LYS A 25 6.22 13.39 0.56
C LYS A 25 5.93 12.06 -0.08
N TYR A 26 4.97 11.34 0.48
CA TYR A 26 4.60 10.02 -0.01
C TYR A 26 3.17 9.99 -0.50
N HIS A 27 2.95 9.26 -1.57
CA HIS A 27 1.62 8.85 -1.97
C HIS A 27 1.69 7.44 -2.53
N VAL A 28 0.56 6.74 -2.53
CA VAL A 28 0.51 5.36 -2.98
C VAL A 28 -0.74 5.17 -3.83
N ILE A 29 -0.61 4.36 -4.87
CA ILE A 29 -1.72 3.98 -5.72
C ILE A 29 -1.85 2.46 -5.63
N PHE A 30 -3.07 2.00 -5.34
CA PHE A 30 -3.36 0.57 -5.31
C PHE A 30 -4.12 0.17 -6.56
N TYR A 31 -3.80 -1.01 -7.06
CA TYR A 31 -4.35 -1.53 -8.31
C TYR A 31 -4.95 -2.90 -8.11
N GLU A 32 -5.99 -3.18 -8.89
CA GLU A 32 -6.51 -4.52 -9.05
C GLU A 32 -5.49 -5.39 -9.75
N GLU A 33 -5.72 -6.71 -9.71
CA GLU A 33 -4.82 -7.65 -10.39
C GLU A 33 -4.74 -7.39 -11.89
N ASP A 34 -5.82 -6.89 -12.49
CA ASP A 34 -5.84 -6.60 -13.92
C ASP A 34 -5.16 -5.27 -14.27
N GLY A 35 -4.66 -4.55 -13.27
CA GLY A 35 -3.94 -3.30 -13.48
C GLY A 35 -4.79 -2.06 -13.42
N SER A 36 -6.10 -2.17 -13.28
CA SER A 36 -6.94 -0.99 -13.12
C SER A 36 -6.74 -0.40 -11.73
N GLU A 37 -6.83 0.93 -11.64
CA GLU A 37 -6.66 1.60 -10.35
C GLU A 37 -7.83 1.30 -9.43
N LEU A 38 -7.52 0.90 -8.20
CA LEU A 38 -8.54 0.66 -7.18
C LEU A 38 -8.80 1.92 -6.38
N PHE A 39 -7.75 2.46 -5.75
CA PHE A 39 -7.83 3.74 -5.04
C PHE A 39 -6.41 4.24 -4.79
N ARG A 40 -6.30 5.49 -4.37
CA ARG A 40 -5.01 6.07 -4.02
C ARG A 40 -5.11 6.86 -2.74
N ILE A 41 -3.99 6.97 -2.05
CA ILE A 41 -3.86 7.84 -0.88
C ILE A 41 -2.90 8.95 -1.30
N LYS A 42 -3.42 10.17 -1.41
CA LYS A 42 -2.68 11.27 -2.03
C LYS A 42 -1.60 11.83 -1.13
N THR A 43 -1.78 11.76 0.18
CA THR A 43 -0.81 12.28 1.14
C THR A 43 -0.79 11.38 2.35
N ILE A 44 0.40 10.87 2.68
CA ILE A 44 0.56 10.02 3.85
C ILE A 44 1.40 10.79 4.85
N LYS A 45 0.85 11.02 6.03
CA LYS A 45 1.51 11.79 7.08
C LYS A 45 1.93 10.95 8.27
N ASP A 46 1.42 9.74 8.39
CA ASP A 46 1.72 8.86 9.51
C ASP A 46 2.81 7.89 9.13
N ALA A 47 3.73 7.64 10.08
CA ALA A 47 4.82 6.69 9.85
C ALA A 47 4.28 5.27 9.70
N GLU A 48 3.13 4.99 10.31
CA GLU A 48 2.49 3.69 10.19
C GLU A 48 1.01 3.89 9.94
N LEU A 49 0.49 3.24 8.92
CA LEU A 49 -0.92 3.34 8.57
C LEU A 49 -1.43 1.94 8.27
N ILE A 50 -2.49 1.53 8.97
CA ILE A 50 -3.11 0.23 8.76
C ILE A 50 -4.43 0.45 8.06
N LEU A 51 -4.60 -0.18 6.90
CA LEU A 51 -5.78 0.02 6.08
C LEU A 51 -6.86 -1.00 6.43
N ASP A 52 -8.11 -0.55 6.39
CA ASP A 52 -9.25 -1.42 6.60
C ASP A 52 -9.38 -2.37 5.42
N LYS A 53 -9.68 -3.63 5.69
CA LYS A 53 -9.87 -4.62 4.62
C LYS A 53 -11.00 -4.22 3.66
N THR A 54 -11.98 -3.47 4.15
CA THR A 54 -13.10 -3.04 3.31
C THR A 54 -12.68 -2.03 2.23
N ASP A 55 -11.52 -1.39 2.38
CA ASP A 55 -10.99 -0.54 1.33
C ASP A 55 -10.62 -1.35 0.09
N PHE A 56 -10.33 -2.63 0.28
CA PHE A 56 -10.06 -3.59 -0.79
C PHE A 56 -11.32 -4.45 -0.95
N ILE A 57 -12.04 -4.21 -2.00
CA ILE A 57 -13.42 -4.72 -2.14
C ILE A 57 -13.54 -6.24 -2.24
N HIS A 58 -12.42 -6.96 -2.32
CA HIS A 58 -12.41 -8.42 -2.36
C HIS A 58 -11.08 -8.93 -1.88
N ALA A 59 -11.00 -10.24 -1.60
CA ALA A 59 -9.73 -10.91 -1.31
C ALA A 59 -9.01 -11.17 -2.62
N GLY A 60 -7.72 -11.47 -2.54
CA GLY A 60 -6.95 -11.85 -3.71
C GLY A 60 -5.70 -11.01 -3.86
N TRP A 61 -5.21 -10.94 -5.09
CA TRP A 61 -3.99 -10.21 -5.42
C TRP A 61 -4.27 -8.76 -5.75
N PHE A 62 -3.41 -7.89 -5.23
CA PHE A 62 -3.41 -6.47 -5.52
C PHE A 62 -1.98 -6.04 -5.75
N SER A 63 -1.79 -4.92 -6.40
CA SER A 63 -0.47 -4.34 -6.54
C SER A 63 -0.50 -2.88 -6.13
N PHE A 64 0.67 -2.29 -5.99
CA PHE A 64 0.77 -0.88 -5.60
C PHE A 64 1.97 -0.22 -6.23
N GLU A 65 1.92 1.09 -6.29
CA GLU A 65 3.06 1.94 -6.62
C GLU A 65 3.20 2.96 -5.51
N LEU A 66 4.35 2.95 -4.86
CA LEU A 66 4.68 3.91 -3.81
C LEU A 66 5.59 4.97 -4.38
N PHE A 67 5.20 6.22 -4.21
CA PHE A 67 5.97 7.37 -4.70
C PHE A 67 6.54 8.15 -3.53
N GLU A 68 7.80 8.54 -3.66
CA GLU A 68 8.50 9.37 -2.69
C GLU A 68 8.97 10.62 -3.43
N ASP A 69 8.48 11.80 -3.01
CA ASP A 69 8.81 13.07 -3.65
C ASP A 69 8.57 13.01 -5.17
N GLU A 70 7.40 12.46 -5.56
CA GLU A 70 6.95 12.34 -6.94
C GLU A 70 7.73 11.34 -7.78
N LYS A 71 8.61 10.56 -7.16
CA LYS A 71 9.38 9.53 -7.87
C LYS A 71 8.95 8.15 -7.40
N LEU A 72 8.87 7.22 -8.32
CA LEU A 72 8.52 5.85 -7.98
C LEU A 72 9.58 5.24 -7.07
N LYS A 73 9.17 4.92 -5.85
CA LYS A 73 10.05 4.32 -4.84
C LYS A 73 9.99 2.81 -4.90
N GLU A 74 8.80 2.26 -5.03
CA GLU A 74 8.63 0.82 -5.07
C GLU A 74 7.34 0.46 -5.78
N LYS A 75 7.40 -0.65 -6.49
CA LYS A 75 6.24 -1.23 -7.15
C LYS A 75 6.26 -2.71 -6.83
N SER A 76 5.19 -3.22 -6.24
CA SER A 76 5.14 -4.61 -5.86
C SER A 76 3.69 -5.06 -5.76
N LYS A 77 3.50 -6.28 -5.28
CA LYS A 77 2.15 -6.83 -5.12
C LYS A 77 2.06 -7.55 -3.78
N PHE A 78 0.84 -7.78 -3.35
CA PHE A 78 0.58 -8.51 -2.11
C PHE A 78 -0.72 -9.31 -2.25
N PHE A 79 -0.84 -10.31 -1.39
CA PHE A 79 -2.05 -11.12 -1.35
C PHE A 79 -2.84 -10.76 -0.10
N LEU A 80 -4.12 -10.45 -0.28
CA LEU A 80 -5.02 -10.13 0.82
C LEU A 80 -5.95 -11.31 1.03
N SER A 81 -5.83 -11.94 2.20
CA SER A 81 -6.66 -13.08 2.51
C SER A 81 -8.07 -12.63 2.89
N ARG A 82 -9.00 -13.58 2.78
CA ARG A 82 -10.41 -13.28 3.00
C ARG A 82 -10.70 -12.89 4.45
N ASP A 83 -10.02 -13.53 5.38
CA ASP A 83 -10.27 -13.27 6.81
C ASP A 83 -8.97 -13.26 7.63
#